data_bf8eafdc432bb582a8cec80bc75c3a1c
#
_entry.id   bf8eafdc432bb582a8cec80bc75c3a1c
#
_cell.length_a   1.000
_cell.length_b   1.000
_cell.length_c   1.000
_cell.angle_alpha   90.00
_cell.angle_beta   90.00
_cell.angle_gamma   90.00
#
_symmetry.space_group_name_H-M   'P 1'
#
loop_
_entity.id
_entity.type
_entity.pdbx_description
1 polymer ?
#
loop_
_entity_poly.entity_id
_entity_poly.type
_entity_poly.pdbx_seq_one_letter_code
_entity_poly.pdbx_strand_id
1 'polypeptide(L)'
;SEKPAIKTAFNIDYNQIVEIQPGHALIINKNGSYAEKQILTPKEKKACSFERIYFSRGNDPDIYKERRQLGNLLVPQVPKSINFDLKNTVFSFIPNTAETSFYGLMSGVENYLIQKQKDHILDGKPSMESMDELLSFRPRVEKIVIKDAKLRTFIADDESRDELVSHVYDT
;
A
#
# COMPACT_ATOMS: atom_id res chain seq x y z
N SER A 1 7.41 16.44 7.45
CA SER A 1 6.05 16.44 7.98
C SER A 1 5.09 15.81 7.00
N GLU A 2 4.09 15.11 7.49
CA GLU A 2 3.11 14.42 6.66
C GLU A 2 1.98 15.38 6.22
N LYS A 3 1.77 15.52 4.91
CA LYS A 3 0.71 16.38 4.35
C LYS A 3 -0.68 16.11 4.93
N PRO A 4 -1.14 14.85 5.10
CA PRO A 4 -2.45 14.58 5.70
C PRO A 4 -2.59 15.08 7.14
N ALA A 5 -1.51 15.01 7.92
CA ALA A 5 -1.51 15.51 9.30
C ALA A 5 -1.62 17.03 9.33
N ILE A 6 -0.88 17.72 8.48
CA ILE A 6 -0.92 19.19 8.36
C ILE A 6 -2.33 19.62 7.90
N LYS A 7 -2.86 18.98 6.84
CA LYS A 7 -4.21 19.25 6.35
C LYS A 7 -5.24 19.17 7.46
N THR A 8 -5.23 18.10 8.25
CA THR A 8 -6.19 17.88 9.32
C THR A 8 -5.98 18.85 10.48
N ALA A 9 -4.73 19.08 10.91
CA ALA A 9 -4.44 19.92 12.06
C ALA A 9 -4.77 21.40 11.83
N PHE A 10 -4.58 21.88 10.61
CA PHE A 10 -4.78 23.28 10.24
C PHE A 10 -6.05 23.53 9.41
N ASN A 11 -6.80 22.49 9.08
CA ASN A 11 -8.00 22.55 8.23
C ASN A 11 -7.77 23.32 6.92
N ILE A 12 -6.70 22.95 6.20
CA ILE A 12 -6.28 23.53 4.94
C ILE A 12 -6.28 22.49 3.83
N ASP A 13 -6.28 22.94 2.58
CA ASP A 13 -6.20 22.05 1.41
C ASP A 13 -4.77 21.62 1.08
N TYR A 14 -4.61 20.50 0.37
CA TYR A 14 -3.30 19.99 -0.05
C TYR A 14 -2.50 20.97 -0.91
N ASN A 15 -3.17 21.78 -1.74
CA ASN A 15 -2.54 22.80 -2.59
C ASN A 15 -1.94 23.97 -1.79
N GLN A 16 -2.33 24.13 -0.53
CA GLN A 16 -1.78 25.13 0.38
C GLN A 16 -0.52 24.63 1.12
N ILE A 17 -0.21 23.34 0.99
CA ILE A 17 0.95 22.73 1.65
C ILE A 17 2.10 22.68 0.66
N VAL A 18 3.10 23.51 0.89
CA VAL A 18 4.30 23.61 0.05
C VAL A 18 5.47 22.96 0.76
N GLU A 19 6.21 22.13 0.03
CA GLU A 19 7.48 21.55 0.51
C GLU A 19 8.61 22.57 0.33
N ILE A 20 9.44 22.72 1.35
CA ILE A 20 10.70 23.47 1.23
C ILE A 20 11.62 22.69 0.28
N GLN A 21 12.22 23.39 -0.69
CA GLN A 21 13.09 22.76 -1.66
C GLN A 21 14.37 22.21 -1.02
N PRO A 22 14.95 21.10 -1.52
CA PRO A 22 16.22 20.59 -1.04
C PRO A 22 17.31 21.67 -1.09
N GLY A 23 18.09 21.79 -0.02
CA GLY A 23 19.15 22.79 0.10
C GLY A 23 18.66 24.20 0.38
N HIS A 24 17.36 24.41 0.63
CA HIS A 24 16.79 25.70 0.95
C HIS A 24 16.43 25.82 2.43
N ALA A 25 16.41 27.06 2.92
CA ALA A 25 15.89 27.41 4.23
C ALA A 25 14.70 28.36 4.09
N LEU A 26 13.67 28.15 4.93
CA LEU A 26 12.57 29.09 5.09
C LEU A 26 12.95 30.13 6.15
N ILE A 27 13.00 31.40 5.77
CA ILE A 27 13.28 32.53 6.64
C ILE A 27 11.98 33.25 6.93
N ILE A 28 11.58 33.31 8.20
CA ILE A 28 10.38 34.01 8.63
C ILE A 28 10.82 35.20 9.49
N ASN A 29 10.43 36.39 9.10
CA ASN A 29 10.72 37.63 9.81
C ASN A 29 9.68 37.91 10.91
N LYS A 30 10.01 38.74 11.88
CA LYS A 30 9.10 39.12 12.98
C LYS A 30 7.82 39.82 12.52
N ASN A 31 7.83 40.43 11.33
CA ASN A 31 6.64 41.05 10.73
C ASN A 31 5.75 40.09 9.95
N GLY A 32 6.05 38.78 9.99
CA GLY A 32 5.29 37.74 9.28
C GLY A 32 5.69 37.55 7.81
N SER A 33 6.56 38.39 7.25
CA SER A 33 7.08 38.14 5.90
C SER A 33 8.00 36.93 5.88
N TYR A 34 7.95 36.16 4.79
CA TYR A 34 8.80 34.98 4.64
C TYR A 34 9.47 34.94 3.26
N ALA A 35 10.59 34.26 3.19
CA ALA A 35 11.30 33.98 1.96
C ALA A 35 11.96 32.61 2.03
N GLU A 36 11.93 31.86 0.94
CA GLU A 36 12.72 30.66 0.76
C GLU A 36 14.04 31.01 0.08
N LYS A 37 15.17 30.65 0.70
CA LYS A 37 16.50 30.96 0.20
C LYS A 37 17.34 29.71 0.10
N GLN A 38 17.98 29.52 -1.05
CA GLN A 38 18.96 28.45 -1.23
C GLN A 38 20.19 28.74 -0.37
N ILE A 39 20.59 27.78 0.47
CA ILE A 39 21.77 27.85 1.35
C ILE A 39 22.82 26.80 1.01
N LEU A 40 22.41 25.70 0.37
CA LEU A 40 23.28 24.64 -0.10
C LEU A 40 22.88 24.24 -1.53
N THR A 41 23.84 23.80 -2.32
CA THR A 41 23.57 23.20 -3.61
C THR A 41 22.80 21.88 -3.40
N PRO A 42 21.58 21.74 -3.94
CA PRO A 42 20.82 20.52 -3.76
C PRO A 42 21.52 19.34 -4.43
N LYS A 43 21.55 18.20 -3.75
CA LYS A 43 21.99 16.93 -4.32
C LYS A 43 20.79 16.21 -4.94
N GLU A 44 21.06 15.16 -5.72
CA GLU A 44 20.02 14.28 -6.28
C GLU A 44 19.10 13.79 -5.17
N LYS A 45 17.78 13.93 -5.38
CA LYS A 45 16.76 13.45 -4.45
C LYS A 45 16.70 11.93 -4.50
N LYS A 46 17.08 11.27 -3.40
CA LYS A 46 16.92 9.82 -3.23
C LYS A 46 15.78 9.56 -2.24
N ALA A 47 14.64 9.10 -2.77
CA ALA A 47 13.50 8.77 -1.94
C ALA A 47 13.79 7.53 -1.09
N CYS A 48 13.45 7.59 0.19
CA CYS A 48 13.56 6.46 1.10
C CYS A 48 12.31 5.58 0.98
N SER A 49 12.47 4.33 0.51
CA SER A 49 11.36 3.38 0.41
C SER A 49 10.72 3.08 1.77
N PHE A 50 11.51 3.09 2.84
CA PHE A 50 11.02 2.90 4.20
C PHE A 50 10.04 4.00 4.62
N GLU A 51 10.34 5.26 4.30
CA GLU A 51 9.46 6.38 4.56
C GLU A 51 8.12 6.20 3.83
N ARG A 52 8.15 5.85 2.56
CA ARG A 52 6.95 5.75 1.74
C ARG A 52 6.10 4.53 2.05
N ILE A 53 6.71 3.40 2.33
CA ILE A 53 6.00 2.15 2.60
C ILE A 53 5.54 2.08 4.06
N TYR A 54 6.36 2.55 4.98
CA TYR A 54 6.20 2.27 6.39
C TYR A 54 5.79 3.47 7.25
N PHE A 55 6.44 4.63 7.07
CA PHE A 55 6.21 5.80 7.91
C PHE A 55 5.11 6.72 7.41
N SER A 56 4.96 6.86 6.10
CA SER A 56 3.93 7.73 5.51
C SER A 56 2.53 7.19 5.78
N ARG A 57 1.58 8.10 5.91
CA ARG A 57 0.18 7.73 6.15
C ARG A 57 -0.47 7.19 4.87
N GLY A 58 -1.21 6.09 5.01
CA GLY A 58 -1.90 5.43 3.90
C GLY A 58 -3.06 6.23 3.30
N ASN A 59 -3.50 7.30 3.97
CA ASN A 59 -4.53 8.22 3.46
C ASN A 59 -3.96 9.44 2.71
N ASP A 60 -2.64 9.56 2.56
CA ASP A 60 -2.03 10.46 1.60
C ASP A 60 -2.33 9.95 0.18
N PRO A 61 -2.89 10.79 -0.73
CA PRO A 61 -3.30 10.33 -2.05
C PRO A 61 -2.18 9.74 -2.90
N ASP A 62 -0.97 10.27 -2.80
CA ASP A 62 0.18 9.79 -3.56
C ASP A 62 0.70 8.48 -2.98
N ILE A 63 0.84 8.41 -1.66
CA ILE A 63 1.23 7.18 -0.93
C ILE A 63 0.22 6.06 -1.15
N TYR A 64 -1.08 6.38 -1.14
CA TYR A 64 -2.15 5.41 -1.42
C TYR A 64 -2.00 4.79 -2.81
N LYS A 65 -1.81 5.63 -3.85
CA LYS A 65 -1.62 5.17 -5.23
C LYS A 65 -0.37 4.31 -5.37
N GLU A 66 0.76 4.75 -4.78
CA GLU A 66 2.01 3.99 -4.81
C GLU A 66 1.87 2.62 -4.15
N ARG A 67 1.28 2.56 -2.96
CA ARG A 67 1.07 1.29 -2.25
C ARG A 67 0.15 0.35 -3.02
N ARG A 68 -0.91 0.87 -3.63
CA ARG A 68 -1.77 0.07 -4.52
C ARG A 68 -0.99 -0.46 -5.73
N GLN A 69 -0.16 0.36 -6.33
CA GLN A 69 0.66 -0.05 -7.46
C GLN A 69 1.68 -1.13 -7.07
N LEU A 70 2.31 -1.02 -5.91
CA LEU A 70 3.22 -2.06 -5.39
C LEU A 70 2.50 -3.41 -5.27
N GLY A 71 1.29 -3.43 -4.73
CA GLY A 71 0.47 -4.65 -4.68
C GLY A 71 0.14 -5.22 -6.05
N ASN A 72 -0.24 -4.37 -6.99
CA ASN A 72 -0.55 -4.79 -8.36
C ASN A 72 0.67 -5.39 -9.09
N LEU A 73 1.86 -4.88 -8.83
CA LEU A 73 3.11 -5.42 -9.39
C LEU A 73 3.47 -6.82 -8.89
N LEU A 74 2.86 -7.29 -7.79
CA LEU A 74 3.03 -8.66 -7.29
C LEU A 74 2.18 -9.70 -8.03
N VAL A 75 1.20 -9.27 -8.83
CA VAL A 75 0.24 -10.18 -9.50
C VAL A 75 0.91 -11.26 -10.36
N PRO A 76 2.02 -11.01 -11.10
CA PRO A 76 2.67 -12.08 -11.85
C PRO A 76 3.33 -13.15 -10.97
N GLN A 77 3.73 -12.80 -9.75
CA GLN A 77 4.50 -13.65 -8.86
C GLN A 77 3.62 -14.44 -7.89
N VAL A 78 2.64 -13.79 -7.26
CA VAL A 78 1.81 -14.39 -6.23
C VAL A 78 0.95 -15.55 -6.78
N PRO A 79 0.15 -15.40 -7.85
CA PRO A 79 -0.56 -16.53 -8.45
C PRO A 79 0.37 -17.66 -8.89
N LYS A 80 1.56 -17.33 -9.42
CA LYS A 80 2.55 -18.33 -9.82
C LYS A 80 3.06 -19.15 -8.64
N SER A 81 3.27 -18.54 -7.48
CA SER A 81 3.76 -19.25 -6.28
C SER A 81 2.78 -20.28 -5.73
N ILE A 82 1.50 -20.13 -6.04
CA ILE A 82 0.43 -21.09 -5.69
C ILE A 82 0.01 -21.96 -6.88
N ASN A 83 0.85 -22.05 -7.93
CA ASN A 83 0.54 -22.79 -9.16
C ASN A 83 -0.81 -22.38 -9.79
N PHE A 84 -1.21 -21.13 -9.63
CA PHE A 84 -2.49 -20.58 -10.09
C PHE A 84 -3.74 -21.24 -9.48
N ASP A 85 -3.59 -21.97 -8.37
CA ASP A 85 -4.73 -22.56 -7.64
C ASP A 85 -5.43 -21.52 -6.77
N LEU A 86 -6.16 -20.62 -7.44
CA LEU A 86 -6.92 -19.56 -6.76
C LEU A 86 -8.16 -20.11 -6.04
N LYS A 87 -8.65 -21.30 -6.41
CA LYS A 87 -9.84 -21.92 -5.83
C LYS A 87 -9.60 -22.40 -4.40
N ASN A 88 -8.43 -22.97 -4.13
CA ASN A 88 -8.06 -23.51 -2.83
C ASN A 88 -7.17 -22.54 -2.01
N THR A 89 -7.06 -21.29 -2.45
CA THR A 89 -6.22 -20.28 -1.80
C THR A 89 -7.07 -19.25 -1.07
N VAL A 90 -6.65 -18.89 0.14
CA VAL A 90 -7.17 -17.77 0.90
C VAL A 90 -6.15 -16.65 0.88
N PHE A 91 -6.57 -15.47 0.45
CA PHE A 91 -5.74 -14.27 0.45
C PHE A 91 -5.98 -13.47 1.73
N SER A 92 -4.90 -13.08 2.37
CA SER A 92 -4.93 -12.24 3.57
C SER A 92 -3.72 -11.30 3.60
N PHE A 93 -3.66 -10.43 4.61
CA PHE A 93 -2.54 -9.52 4.81
C PHE A 93 -2.23 -9.35 6.29
N ILE A 94 -0.98 -9.02 6.59
CA ILE A 94 -0.57 -8.63 7.94
C ILE A 94 -0.90 -7.14 8.14
N PRO A 95 -1.80 -6.79 9.07
CA PRO A 95 -2.16 -5.39 9.30
C PRO A 95 -0.99 -4.61 9.92
N ASN A 96 -0.97 -3.26 9.77
CA ASN A 96 -1.97 -2.45 9.10
C ASN A 96 -1.44 -1.89 7.76
N THR A 97 -0.13 -1.73 7.62
CA THR A 97 0.51 -1.03 6.49
C THR A 97 0.33 -1.76 5.16
N ALA A 98 0.29 -3.09 5.19
CA ALA A 98 0.14 -3.91 4.00
C ALA A 98 -1.26 -3.84 3.36
N GLU A 99 -2.28 -3.37 4.09
CA GLU A 99 -3.67 -3.38 3.63
C GLU A 99 -3.87 -2.69 2.28
N THR A 100 -3.31 -1.50 2.10
CA THR A 100 -3.45 -0.76 0.83
C THR A 100 -2.79 -1.49 -0.35
N SER A 101 -1.62 -2.10 -0.12
CA SER A 101 -0.94 -2.91 -1.14
C SER A 101 -1.72 -4.18 -1.44
N PHE A 102 -2.30 -4.80 -0.42
CA PHE A 102 -3.17 -5.96 -0.58
C PHE A 102 -4.38 -5.68 -1.48
N TYR A 103 -5.06 -4.54 -1.30
CA TYR A 103 -6.14 -4.15 -2.22
C TYR A 103 -5.63 -3.95 -3.66
N GLY A 104 -4.40 -3.49 -3.83
CA GLY A 104 -3.76 -3.41 -5.15
C GLY A 104 -3.53 -4.79 -5.76
N LEU A 105 -3.02 -5.74 -4.96
CA LEU A 105 -2.85 -7.14 -5.37
C LEU A 105 -4.19 -7.77 -5.77
N MET A 106 -5.22 -7.64 -4.94
CA MET A 106 -6.53 -8.24 -5.22
C MET A 106 -7.16 -7.67 -6.49
N SER A 107 -7.10 -6.36 -6.69
CA SER A 107 -7.57 -5.75 -7.96
C SER A 107 -6.81 -6.31 -9.18
N GLY A 108 -5.52 -6.55 -9.05
CA GLY A 108 -4.73 -7.13 -10.13
C GLY A 108 -5.05 -8.62 -10.37
N VAL A 109 -5.29 -9.41 -9.31
CA VAL A 109 -5.73 -10.81 -9.42
C VAL A 109 -7.10 -10.90 -10.08
N GLU A 110 -8.03 -10.02 -9.71
CA GLU A 110 -9.35 -9.94 -10.37
C GLU A 110 -9.23 -9.62 -11.86
N ASN A 111 -8.39 -8.66 -12.24
CA ASN A 111 -8.12 -8.34 -13.64
C ASN A 111 -7.50 -9.52 -14.39
N TYR A 112 -6.58 -10.24 -13.76
CA TYR A 112 -6.01 -11.46 -14.31
C TYR A 112 -7.09 -12.53 -14.56
N LEU A 113 -7.98 -12.74 -13.59
CA LEU A 113 -9.11 -13.68 -13.75
C LEU A 113 -10.05 -13.27 -14.88
N ILE A 114 -10.44 -12.00 -14.94
CA ILE A 114 -11.27 -11.48 -16.02
C ILE A 114 -10.63 -11.75 -17.40
N GLN A 115 -9.31 -11.56 -17.51
CA GLN A 115 -8.63 -11.86 -18.77
C GLN A 115 -8.66 -13.36 -19.09
N LYS A 116 -8.39 -14.22 -18.12
CA LYS A 116 -8.48 -15.68 -18.27
C LYS A 116 -9.89 -16.16 -18.65
N GLN A 117 -10.90 -15.55 -18.05
CA GLN A 117 -12.30 -15.82 -18.38
C GLN A 117 -12.61 -15.43 -19.84
N LYS A 118 -12.16 -14.26 -20.28
CA LYS A 118 -12.30 -13.81 -21.68
C LYS A 118 -11.62 -14.76 -22.65
N ASP A 119 -10.37 -15.14 -22.38
CA ASP A 119 -9.61 -16.07 -23.20
C ASP A 119 -10.36 -17.40 -23.35
N HIS A 120 -10.86 -17.95 -22.23
CA HIS A 120 -11.60 -19.20 -22.25
C HIS A 120 -12.93 -19.11 -23.05
N ILE A 121 -13.64 -17.99 -22.95
CA ILE A 121 -14.87 -17.76 -23.73
C ILE A 121 -14.57 -17.64 -25.23
N LEU A 122 -13.46 -17.01 -25.59
CA LEU A 122 -13.07 -16.81 -26.99
C LEU A 122 -12.52 -18.09 -27.63
N ASP A 123 -11.80 -18.92 -26.89
CA ASP A 123 -11.17 -20.16 -27.35
C ASP A 123 -12.17 -21.33 -27.52
N GLY A 124 -13.31 -21.27 -26.83
CA GLY A 124 -14.33 -22.31 -26.84
C GLY A 124 -15.75 -21.72 -26.87
N LYS A 125 -16.75 -22.61 -27.00
CA LYS A 125 -18.17 -22.28 -26.75
C LYS A 125 -18.57 -22.94 -25.44
N PRO A 126 -18.27 -22.33 -24.27
CA PRO A 126 -18.62 -22.94 -22.98
C PRO A 126 -20.12 -23.14 -22.85
N SER A 127 -20.56 -24.23 -22.17
CA SER A 127 -21.94 -24.39 -21.80
C SER A 127 -22.37 -23.27 -20.83
N MET A 128 -23.69 -23.05 -20.70
CA MET A 128 -24.20 -22.02 -19.76
C MET A 128 -23.75 -22.30 -18.32
N GLU A 129 -23.77 -23.57 -17.88
CA GLU A 129 -23.32 -23.97 -16.55
C GLU A 129 -21.84 -23.68 -16.33
N SER A 130 -20.99 -24.01 -17.31
CA SER A 130 -19.55 -23.70 -17.27
C SER A 130 -19.29 -22.20 -17.26
N MET A 131 -20.11 -21.42 -17.96
CA MET A 131 -19.99 -19.97 -17.98
C MET A 131 -20.41 -19.36 -16.64
N ASP A 132 -21.48 -19.83 -16.03
CA ASP A 132 -21.94 -19.36 -14.72
C ASP A 132 -20.93 -19.66 -13.62
N GLU A 133 -20.35 -20.87 -13.58
CA GLU A 133 -19.28 -21.22 -12.64
C GLU A 133 -18.05 -20.31 -12.86
N LEU A 134 -17.64 -20.13 -14.09
CA LEU A 134 -16.46 -19.32 -14.45
C LEU A 134 -16.66 -17.85 -14.04
N LEU A 135 -17.81 -17.25 -14.35
CA LEU A 135 -18.09 -15.84 -14.11
C LEU A 135 -18.43 -15.54 -12.65
N SER A 136 -18.94 -16.51 -11.90
CA SER A 136 -19.25 -16.34 -10.47
C SER A 136 -18.03 -16.51 -9.56
N PHE A 137 -16.97 -17.16 -10.04
CA PHE A 137 -15.78 -17.39 -9.23
C PHE A 137 -15.13 -16.09 -8.76
N ARG A 138 -14.83 -16.03 -7.46
CA ARG A 138 -14.07 -14.94 -6.83
C ARG A 138 -13.00 -15.52 -5.92
N PRO A 139 -11.78 -14.97 -5.89
CA PRO A 139 -10.76 -15.36 -4.92
C PRO A 139 -11.26 -15.14 -3.49
N ARG A 140 -10.99 -16.09 -2.63
CA ARG A 140 -11.37 -15.97 -1.22
C ARG A 140 -10.45 -15.00 -0.51
N VAL A 141 -11.04 -13.98 0.11
CA VAL A 141 -10.33 -12.95 0.88
C VAL A 141 -10.85 -12.97 2.31
N GLU A 142 -9.93 -13.14 3.27
CA GLU A 142 -10.27 -13.17 4.68
C GLU A 142 -9.28 -12.29 5.46
N LYS A 143 -9.76 -11.64 6.51
CA LYS A 143 -8.89 -10.95 7.48
C LYS A 143 -8.62 -11.90 8.64
N ILE A 144 -7.57 -12.70 8.50
CA ILE A 144 -7.22 -13.74 9.49
C ILE A 144 -6.27 -13.24 10.58
N VAL A 145 -5.73 -12.03 10.45
CA VAL A 145 -4.82 -11.44 11.43
C VAL A 145 -5.36 -10.11 11.91
N ILE A 146 -5.43 -9.92 13.21
CA ILE A 146 -5.76 -8.65 13.87
C ILE A 146 -4.52 -8.14 14.61
N LYS A 147 -4.27 -6.86 14.52
CA LYS A 147 -3.18 -6.20 15.24
C LYS A 147 -3.76 -5.34 16.36
N ASP A 148 -3.63 -5.78 17.60
CA ASP A 148 -4.21 -5.11 18.76
C ASP A 148 -3.36 -3.97 19.30
N ALA A 149 -2.04 -4.03 19.12
CA ALA A 149 -1.13 -3.02 19.65
C ALA A 149 -0.48 -2.17 18.55
N LYS A 150 -0.24 -0.88 18.83
CA LYS A 150 0.49 0.03 17.94
C LYS A 150 2.01 -0.13 18.04
N LEU A 151 2.49 -1.33 18.31
CA LEU A 151 3.91 -1.63 18.39
C LEU A 151 4.51 -1.92 17.01
N ARG A 152 5.81 -1.63 16.87
CA ARG A 152 6.58 -1.87 15.65
C ARG A 152 7.56 -3.00 15.91
N THR A 153 7.16 -4.22 15.63
CA THR A 153 7.90 -5.45 15.96
C THR A 153 9.28 -5.55 15.32
N PHE A 154 9.50 -4.89 14.17
CA PHE A 154 10.80 -4.94 13.50
C PHE A 154 11.88 -4.03 14.13
N ILE A 155 11.52 -3.13 15.06
CA ILE A 155 12.46 -2.28 15.81
C ILE A 155 12.98 -3.00 17.05
N ALA A 156 12.31 -4.09 17.48
CA ALA A 156 12.75 -4.91 18.58
C ALA A 156 14.02 -5.70 18.22
N ASP A 157 14.83 -6.01 19.24
CA ASP A 157 15.93 -6.97 19.10
C ASP A 157 15.41 -8.38 18.75
N ASP A 158 16.29 -9.22 18.24
CA ASP A 158 15.90 -10.55 17.74
C ASP A 158 15.40 -11.46 18.86
N GLU A 159 15.90 -11.32 20.09
CA GLU A 159 15.53 -12.15 21.24
C GLU A 159 14.10 -11.87 21.73
N SER A 160 13.68 -10.61 21.71
CA SER A 160 12.34 -10.20 22.16
C SER A 160 11.30 -10.17 21.03
N ARG A 161 11.71 -10.33 19.77
CA ARG A 161 10.81 -10.20 18.61
C ARG A 161 9.70 -11.25 18.58
N ASP A 162 10.04 -12.51 18.83
CA ASP A 162 9.08 -13.61 18.77
C ASP A 162 8.02 -13.49 19.86
N GLU A 163 8.42 -13.09 21.06
CA GLU A 163 7.52 -12.83 22.16
C GLU A 163 6.60 -11.61 21.85
N LEU A 164 7.17 -10.53 21.31
CA LEU A 164 6.40 -9.35 20.89
C LEU A 164 5.40 -9.69 19.78
N VAL A 165 5.78 -10.51 18.80
CA VAL A 165 4.88 -10.91 17.71
C VAL A 165 3.69 -11.69 18.25
N SER A 166 3.91 -12.61 19.17
CA SER A 166 2.84 -13.43 19.76
C SER A 166 1.82 -12.60 20.59
N HIS A 167 2.23 -11.42 21.09
CA HIS A 167 1.36 -10.54 21.85
C HIS A 167 0.75 -9.38 21.03
N VAL A 168 1.23 -9.14 19.83
CA VAL A 168 0.79 -8.01 18.99
C VAL A 168 -0.22 -8.44 17.94
N TYR A 169 -0.13 -9.68 17.49
CA TYR A 169 -0.99 -10.23 16.45
C TYR A 169 -1.85 -11.36 17.01
N ASP A 170 -3.15 -11.22 16.83
CA ASP A 170 -4.15 -12.26 17.08
C ASP A 170 -4.52 -12.92 15.74
N THR A 171 -4.58 -14.28 15.71
CA THR A 171 -4.80 -15.10 14.50
C THR A 171 -5.93 -16.10 14.70
#